data_d1fa9bdad9b70fd825bf3e1e13be6f9d
#
_entry.id   d1fa9bdad9b70fd825bf3e1e13be6f9d
#
_cell.length_a   1.000
_cell.length_b   1.000
_cell.length_c   1.000
_cell.angle_alpha   90.00
_cell.angle_beta   90.00
_cell.angle_gamma   90.00
#
_symmetry.space_group_name_H-M   'P 1'
#
loop_
_entity.id
_entity.type
_entity.pdbx_description
1 polymer ?
#
loop_
_entity_poly.entity_id
_entity_poly.type
_entity_poly.pdbx_seq_one_letter_code
_entity_poly.pdbx_strand_id
1 'polypeptide(L)'
;MQKARDVSFRNATAEDVLEISIGTGPCERATLTIVVRSDLGHILYSYVAPFKQHVADWDVPELDKEARQFVDGLISQGVESTASLPPWEEPDAYEEKHAGRIEVSREVYEKLRAKPRPMMSHPTYHEGWKSVVYDERAGEAVVVVTGGV
;
A
#
# COMPACT_ATOMS: atom_id res chain seq x y z
N MET A 1 -14.91 10.02 -5.98
CA MET A 1 -14.35 10.29 -4.63
C MET A 1 -12.83 10.28 -4.71
N GLN A 2 -12.19 11.34 -4.25
CA GLN A 2 -10.73 11.47 -4.30
C GLN A 2 -10.24 12.22 -3.08
N LYS A 3 -9.13 11.74 -2.50
CA LYS A 3 -8.41 12.42 -1.42
C LYS A 3 -6.91 12.38 -1.68
N ALA A 4 -6.20 13.38 -1.18
CA ALA A 4 -4.75 13.48 -1.28
C ALA A 4 -4.15 13.87 0.07
N ARG A 5 -2.90 13.47 0.28
CA ARG A 5 -2.14 13.78 1.48
C ARG A 5 -0.65 13.91 1.13
N ASP A 6 0.00 14.91 1.73
CA ASP A 6 1.46 15.02 1.64
C ASP A 6 2.10 13.89 2.46
N VAL A 7 3.07 13.22 1.87
CA VAL A 7 3.79 12.10 2.48
C VAL A 7 5.27 12.17 2.11
N SER A 8 6.10 11.46 2.84
CA SER A 8 7.49 11.22 2.46
C SER A 8 7.61 9.75 2.07
N PHE A 9 7.78 9.45 0.80
CA PHE A 9 7.82 8.08 0.28
C PHE A 9 9.17 7.69 -0.33
N ARG A 10 9.77 8.55 -1.16
CA ARG A 10 11.10 8.27 -1.75
C ARG A 10 12.18 8.12 -0.69
N ASN A 11 12.11 8.96 0.32
CA ASN A 11 13.00 8.95 1.49
C ASN A 11 12.31 9.71 2.63
N ALA A 12 12.96 9.78 3.80
CA ALA A 12 12.36 10.35 5.01
C ALA A 12 12.07 11.86 4.94
N THR A 13 12.65 12.58 3.99
CA THR A 13 12.51 14.04 3.85
C THR A 13 11.90 14.48 2.53
N ALA A 14 11.56 13.54 1.65
CA ALA A 14 10.96 13.87 0.36
C ALA A 14 9.56 14.46 0.51
N GLU A 15 9.23 15.38 -0.37
CA GLU A 15 7.90 15.97 -0.48
C GLU A 15 7.13 15.26 -1.60
N ASP A 16 6.41 14.22 -1.24
CA ASP A 16 5.61 13.43 -2.17
C ASP A 16 4.12 13.61 -1.84
N VAL A 17 3.25 13.16 -2.73
CA VAL A 17 1.80 13.22 -2.53
C VAL A 17 1.19 11.84 -2.75
N LEU A 18 0.43 11.36 -1.79
CA LEU A 18 -0.40 10.17 -1.90
C LEU A 18 -1.80 10.60 -2.35
N GLU A 19 -2.25 10.05 -3.47
CA GLU A 19 -3.60 10.27 -4.01
C GLU A 19 -4.36 8.95 -4.02
N ILE A 20 -5.57 8.95 -3.48
CA ILE A 20 -6.46 7.79 -3.50
C ILE A 20 -7.79 8.22 -4.09
N SER A 21 -8.25 7.49 -5.10
CA SER A 21 -9.53 7.77 -5.74
C SER A 21 -10.33 6.51 -6.02
N ILE A 22 -11.64 6.64 -5.92
CA ILE A 22 -12.60 5.65 -6.42
C ILE A 22 -13.45 6.38 -7.44
N GLY A 23 -13.50 5.84 -8.66
CA GLY A 23 -14.17 6.45 -9.77
C GLY A 23 -15.67 6.65 -9.53
N THR A 24 -16.27 7.57 -10.29
CA THR A 24 -17.70 7.83 -10.28
C THR A 24 -18.46 6.77 -11.07
N GLY A 25 -19.70 6.55 -10.70
CA GLY A 25 -20.58 5.59 -11.37
C GLY A 25 -20.99 4.45 -10.44
N PRO A 26 -21.63 3.40 -10.96
CA PRO A 26 -22.03 2.25 -10.16
C PRO A 26 -20.81 1.64 -9.47
N CYS A 27 -20.89 1.47 -8.16
CA CYS A 27 -19.79 0.92 -7.37
C CYS A 27 -19.31 -0.46 -7.86
N GLU A 28 -20.19 -1.20 -8.51
CA GLU A 28 -19.88 -2.47 -9.16
C GLU A 28 -18.81 -2.35 -10.26
N ARG A 29 -18.66 -1.15 -10.83
CA ARG A 29 -17.72 -0.85 -11.91
C ARG A 29 -16.63 0.14 -11.47
N ALA A 30 -16.68 0.59 -10.24
CA ALA A 30 -15.74 1.58 -9.76
C ALA A 30 -14.33 1.03 -9.73
N THR A 31 -13.39 1.88 -10.13
CA THR A 31 -11.96 1.57 -10.09
C THR A 31 -11.32 2.29 -8.93
N LEU A 32 -10.61 1.53 -8.10
CA LEU A 32 -9.73 2.09 -7.07
C LEU A 32 -8.38 2.42 -7.71
N THR A 33 -7.90 3.63 -7.46
CA THR A 33 -6.57 4.06 -7.88
C THR A 33 -5.81 4.61 -6.69
N ILE A 34 -4.61 4.09 -6.48
CA ILE A 34 -3.67 4.57 -5.46
C ILE A 34 -2.42 5.02 -6.22
N VAL A 35 -2.04 6.29 -6.07
CA VAL A 35 -0.89 6.87 -6.76
C VAL A 35 -0.05 7.66 -5.78
N VAL A 36 1.27 7.48 -5.83
CA VAL A 36 2.21 8.35 -5.14
C VAL A 36 3.00 9.11 -6.21
N ARG A 37 2.98 10.44 -6.11
CA ARG A 37 3.70 11.34 -7.02
C ARG A 37 4.78 12.10 -6.28
N SER A 38 5.87 12.41 -6.98
CA SER A 38 6.86 13.36 -6.49
C SER A 38 6.33 14.80 -6.54
N ASP A 39 7.05 15.72 -5.92
CA ASP A 39 6.80 17.16 -6.00
C ASP A 39 6.81 17.70 -7.44
N LEU A 40 7.52 17.03 -8.36
CA LEU A 40 7.56 17.36 -9.78
C LEU A 40 6.45 16.65 -10.58
N GLY A 41 5.58 15.89 -9.93
CA GLY A 41 4.46 15.20 -10.57
C GLY A 41 4.81 13.83 -11.17
N HIS A 42 6.02 13.33 -10.99
CA HIS A 42 6.41 12.00 -11.49
C HIS A 42 5.72 10.91 -10.66
N ILE A 43 5.19 9.90 -11.32
CA ILE A 43 4.58 8.75 -10.65
C ILE A 43 5.68 7.87 -10.07
N LEU A 44 5.67 7.74 -8.74
CA LEU A 44 6.61 6.90 -7.99
C LEU A 44 6.05 5.50 -7.77
N TYR A 45 4.74 5.40 -7.59
CA TYR A 45 4.03 4.15 -7.41
C TYR A 45 2.59 4.32 -7.90
N SER A 46 2.03 3.26 -8.47
CA SER A 46 0.62 3.22 -8.82
C SER A 46 0.04 1.82 -8.61
N TYR A 47 -1.21 1.78 -8.17
CA TYR A 47 -2.00 0.58 -8.06
C TYR A 47 -3.40 0.88 -8.56
N VAL A 48 -3.90 0.03 -9.44
CA VAL A 48 -5.23 0.17 -10.03
C VAL A 48 -5.93 -1.19 -9.98
N ALA A 49 -7.13 -1.21 -9.44
CA ALA A 49 -7.91 -2.44 -9.36
C ALA A 49 -9.41 -2.12 -9.27
N PRO A 50 -10.29 -3.07 -9.63
CA PRO A 50 -11.70 -2.92 -9.34
C PRO A 50 -11.93 -2.77 -7.83
N PHE A 51 -12.66 -1.74 -7.42
CA PHE A 51 -12.95 -1.52 -6.00
C PHE A 51 -13.65 -2.72 -5.37
N LYS A 52 -14.43 -3.43 -6.15
CA LYS A 52 -15.13 -4.62 -5.72
C LYS A 52 -14.24 -5.70 -5.08
N GLN A 53 -12.99 -5.80 -5.47
CA GLN A 53 -12.06 -6.77 -4.88
C GLN A 53 -11.74 -6.48 -3.40
N HIS A 54 -12.04 -5.27 -2.96
CA HIS A 54 -11.71 -4.77 -1.62
C HIS A 54 -12.89 -4.81 -0.66
N VAL A 55 -14.04 -5.26 -1.13
CA VAL A 55 -15.26 -5.36 -0.33
C VAL A 55 -15.67 -6.81 -0.17
N ALA A 56 -15.88 -7.24 1.08
CA ALA A 56 -16.23 -8.63 1.38
C ALA A 56 -17.66 -9.00 0.94
N ASP A 57 -18.57 -8.08 0.97
CA ASP A 57 -19.98 -8.27 0.63
C ASP A 57 -20.47 -7.19 -0.32
N TRP A 58 -21.05 -7.64 -1.46
CA TRP A 58 -21.56 -6.76 -2.52
C TRP A 58 -22.91 -6.18 -2.25
N ASP A 59 -23.72 -6.87 -1.46
CA ASP A 59 -25.09 -6.49 -1.15
C ASP A 59 -25.17 -5.50 0.02
N VAL A 60 -24.06 -4.79 0.29
CA VAL A 60 -24.02 -3.78 1.33
C VAL A 60 -24.89 -2.59 0.91
N PRO A 61 -25.95 -2.24 1.66
CA PRO A 61 -26.86 -1.16 1.29
C PRO A 61 -26.21 0.22 1.21
N GLU A 62 -25.03 0.41 1.75
CA GLU A 62 -24.32 1.68 1.84
C GLU A 62 -22.91 1.59 1.26
N LEU A 63 -22.78 1.16 0.01
CA LEU A 63 -21.48 1.00 -0.65
C LEU A 63 -20.71 2.33 -0.76
N ASP A 64 -21.40 3.47 -0.90
CA ASP A 64 -20.77 4.80 -0.90
C ASP A 64 -20.09 5.11 0.44
N LYS A 65 -20.71 4.70 1.53
CA LYS A 65 -20.15 4.86 2.87
C LYS A 65 -18.92 3.97 3.07
N GLU A 66 -18.99 2.72 2.61
CA GLU A 66 -17.85 1.80 2.60
C GLU A 66 -16.66 2.38 1.82
N ALA A 67 -16.94 2.94 0.63
CA ALA A 67 -15.92 3.55 -0.21
C ALA A 67 -15.25 4.76 0.49
N ARG A 68 -16.03 5.60 1.15
CA ARG A 68 -15.50 6.74 1.91
C ARG A 68 -14.64 6.28 3.07
N GLN A 69 -15.11 5.31 3.83
CA GLN A 69 -14.34 4.75 4.96
C GLN A 69 -13.04 4.13 4.48
N PHE A 70 -13.07 3.45 3.35
CA PHE A 70 -11.87 2.86 2.74
C PHE A 70 -10.84 3.94 2.37
N VAL A 71 -11.26 4.97 1.65
CA VAL A 71 -10.39 6.07 1.24
C VAL A 71 -9.86 6.82 2.47
N ASP A 72 -10.72 7.15 3.41
CA ASP A 72 -10.34 7.85 4.66
C ASP A 72 -9.33 7.03 5.46
N GLY A 73 -9.52 5.72 5.54
CA GLY A 73 -8.61 4.82 6.25
C GLY A 73 -7.22 4.79 5.62
N LEU A 74 -7.13 4.65 4.30
CA LEU A 74 -5.86 4.64 3.60
C LEU A 74 -5.13 5.98 3.68
N ILE A 75 -5.84 7.08 3.53
CA ILE A 75 -5.26 8.43 3.66
C ILE A 75 -4.74 8.66 5.08
N SER A 76 -5.49 8.24 6.09
CA SER A 76 -5.07 8.35 7.49
C SER A 76 -3.83 7.52 7.80
N GLN A 77 -3.76 6.31 7.25
CA GLN A 77 -2.60 5.43 7.40
C GLN A 77 -1.36 6.05 6.77
N GLY A 78 -1.47 6.58 5.57
CA GLY A 78 -0.38 7.23 4.85
C GLY A 78 0.81 6.32 4.63
N VAL A 79 1.99 6.79 5.06
CA VAL A 79 3.27 6.07 4.94
C VAL A 79 3.78 5.72 6.33
N GLU A 80 4.24 4.49 6.49
CA GLU A 80 4.83 3.95 7.70
C GLU A 80 6.36 3.84 7.55
N SER A 81 7.02 3.10 8.43
CA SER A 81 8.46 2.87 8.38
C SER A 81 8.76 1.38 8.30
N THR A 82 9.83 1.01 7.59
CA THR A 82 10.34 -0.36 7.58
C THR A 82 10.85 -0.82 8.95
N ALA A 83 10.99 0.10 9.91
CA ALA A 83 11.28 -0.25 11.30
C ALA A 83 10.18 -1.12 11.93
N SER A 84 8.96 -1.06 11.40
CA SER A 84 7.84 -1.86 11.87
C SER A 84 7.86 -3.30 11.35
N LEU A 85 8.72 -3.63 10.38
CA LEU A 85 8.84 -5.00 9.87
C LEU A 85 9.30 -5.94 10.98
N PRO A 86 8.67 -7.12 11.12
CA PRO A 86 9.12 -8.11 12.10
C PRO A 86 10.50 -8.67 11.71
N PRO A 87 11.22 -9.32 12.65
CA PRO A 87 12.49 -9.95 12.34
C PRO A 87 12.37 -10.96 11.20
N TRP A 88 13.43 -11.11 10.43
CA TRP A 88 13.49 -12.12 9.38
C TRP A 88 13.20 -13.51 9.97
N GLU A 89 12.41 -14.29 9.23
CA GLU A 89 12.19 -15.70 9.50
C GLU A 89 12.17 -16.45 8.17
N GLU A 90 12.41 -17.75 8.22
CA GLU A 90 12.27 -18.61 7.05
C GLU A 90 10.83 -18.53 6.51
N PRO A 91 10.61 -18.73 5.20
CA PRO A 91 9.31 -18.48 4.57
C PRO A 91 8.11 -19.13 5.26
N ASP A 92 8.21 -20.40 5.63
CA ASP A 92 7.10 -21.12 6.25
C ASP A 92 6.78 -20.57 7.65
N ALA A 93 7.81 -20.26 8.44
CA ALA A 93 7.63 -19.69 9.76
C ALA A 93 7.07 -18.26 9.70
N TYR A 94 7.50 -17.48 8.73
CA TYR A 94 6.99 -16.13 8.52
C TYR A 94 5.51 -16.14 8.13
N GLU A 95 5.13 -17.01 7.20
CA GLU A 95 3.74 -17.17 6.78
C GLU A 95 2.84 -17.58 7.95
N GLU A 96 3.29 -18.54 8.75
CA GLU A 96 2.54 -19.03 9.90
C GLU A 96 2.29 -17.92 10.95
N LYS A 97 3.30 -17.09 11.22
CA LYS A 97 3.22 -16.04 12.24
C LYS A 97 2.55 -14.76 11.76
N HIS A 98 2.75 -14.39 10.50
CA HIS A 98 2.38 -13.06 9.99
C HIS A 98 1.38 -13.10 8.85
N ALA A 99 0.93 -14.28 8.42
CA ALA A 99 0.03 -14.47 7.28
C ALA A 99 0.53 -13.74 6.02
N GLY A 100 1.85 -13.74 5.82
CA GLY A 100 2.47 -13.00 4.73
C GLY A 100 3.68 -13.70 4.16
N ARG A 101 4.18 -13.12 3.08
CA ARG A 101 5.34 -13.60 2.36
C ARG A 101 6.31 -12.47 2.11
N ILE A 102 7.58 -12.67 2.44
CA ILE A 102 8.65 -11.72 2.12
C ILE A 102 9.01 -11.88 0.64
N GLU A 103 8.96 -10.77 -0.12
CA GLU A 103 9.17 -10.74 -1.56
C GLU A 103 10.60 -10.30 -1.96
N VAL A 104 11.44 -9.96 -0.99
CA VAL A 104 12.82 -9.54 -1.21
C VAL A 104 13.79 -10.55 -0.57
N SER A 105 15.09 -10.46 -0.90
CA SER A 105 16.11 -11.30 -0.27
C SER A 105 16.25 -11.00 1.22
N ARG A 106 16.80 -11.94 1.97
CA ARG A 106 17.10 -11.75 3.39
C ARG A 106 18.00 -10.54 3.61
N GLU A 107 19.02 -10.38 2.78
CA GLU A 107 19.94 -9.25 2.85
C GLU A 107 19.23 -7.91 2.72
N VAL A 108 18.34 -7.78 1.72
CA VAL A 108 17.55 -6.57 1.51
C VAL A 108 16.59 -6.34 2.68
N TYR A 109 15.91 -7.38 3.13
CA TYR A 109 14.97 -7.30 4.24
C TYR A 109 15.64 -6.83 5.55
N GLU A 110 16.77 -7.43 5.91
CA GLU A 110 17.51 -7.07 7.11
C GLU A 110 18.08 -5.65 7.02
N LYS A 111 18.51 -5.23 5.83
CA LYS A 111 18.96 -3.86 5.58
C LYS A 111 17.84 -2.84 5.78
N LEU A 112 16.63 -3.16 5.30
CA LEU A 112 15.46 -2.29 5.50
C LEU A 112 15.11 -2.14 6.98
N ARG A 113 15.29 -3.17 7.79
CA ARG A 113 15.09 -3.09 9.24
C ARG A 113 16.20 -2.30 9.93
N ALA A 114 17.45 -2.48 9.50
CA ALA A 114 18.61 -1.82 10.11
C ALA A 114 18.70 -0.33 9.76
N LYS A 115 18.30 0.03 8.56
CA LYS A 115 18.23 1.42 8.06
C LYS A 115 16.82 1.74 7.63
N PRO A 116 15.94 2.16 8.55
CA PRO A 116 14.54 2.39 8.26
C PRO A 116 14.29 3.35 7.10
N ARG A 117 13.29 3.02 6.30
CA ARG A 117 12.84 3.81 5.15
C ARG A 117 11.31 3.93 5.18
N PRO A 118 10.76 4.93 4.48
CA PRO A 118 9.31 4.99 4.30
C PRO A 118 8.78 3.74 3.59
N MET A 119 7.66 3.23 4.07
CA MET A 119 6.99 2.05 3.54
C MET A 119 5.49 2.31 3.49
N MET A 120 4.88 2.04 2.36
CA MET A 120 3.43 2.15 2.20
C MET A 120 2.82 0.76 2.12
N SER A 121 1.77 0.54 2.91
CA SER A 121 0.98 -0.69 2.86
C SER A 121 -0.44 -0.37 2.44
N HIS A 122 -1.02 -1.20 1.58
CA HIS A 122 -2.41 -1.06 1.18
C HIS A 122 -3.04 -2.42 0.88
N PRO A 123 -4.37 -2.52 0.98
CA PRO A 123 -5.07 -3.73 0.58
C PRO A 123 -4.92 -4.00 -0.92
N THR A 124 -4.96 -5.28 -1.29
CA THR A 124 -5.00 -5.75 -2.68
C THR A 124 -6.34 -6.44 -3.00
N TYR A 125 -6.98 -6.95 -1.98
CA TYR A 125 -8.36 -7.44 -1.97
C TYR A 125 -8.82 -7.41 -0.51
N HIS A 126 -10.06 -7.83 -0.19
CA HIS A 126 -10.59 -7.63 1.17
C HIS A 126 -9.76 -8.28 2.29
N GLU A 127 -9.06 -9.37 2.00
CA GLU A 127 -8.18 -10.06 2.95
C GLU A 127 -6.70 -9.98 2.60
N GLY A 128 -6.37 -9.37 1.47
CA GLY A 128 -5.00 -9.25 0.98
C GLY A 128 -4.41 -7.86 1.13
N TRP A 129 -3.09 -7.80 1.21
CA TRP A 129 -2.36 -6.55 1.34
C TRP A 129 -0.95 -6.69 0.77
N LYS A 130 -0.32 -5.56 0.52
CA LYS A 130 1.11 -5.51 0.21
C LYS A 130 1.76 -4.26 0.78
N SER A 131 3.07 -4.37 1.03
CA SER A 131 3.91 -3.28 1.50
C SER A 131 4.98 -2.98 0.48
N VAL A 132 5.16 -1.69 0.15
CA VAL A 132 6.09 -1.23 -0.88
C VAL A 132 7.01 -0.16 -0.34
N VAL A 133 8.26 -0.17 -0.82
CA VAL A 133 9.25 0.89 -0.59
C VAL A 133 9.72 1.43 -1.94
N TYR A 134 10.27 2.64 -1.95
CA TYR A 134 10.86 3.19 -3.17
C TYR A 134 12.37 2.95 -3.18
N ASP A 135 12.87 2.35 -4.26
CA ASP A 135 14.30 2.17 -4.47
C ASP A 135 14.83 3.33 -5.32
N GLU A 136 15.55 4.25 -4.69
CA GLU A 136 16.07 5.43 -5.35
C GLU A 136 17.11 5.10 -6.43
N ARG A 137 17.86 4.01 -6.28
CA ARG A 137 18.86 3.58 -7.27
C ARG A 137 18.20 3.06 -8.54
N ALA A 138 17.19 2.21 -8.36
CA ALA A 138 16.43 1.65 -9.49
C ALA A 138 15.41 2.64 -10.06
N GLY A 139 15.03 3.66 -9.30
CA GLY A 139 13.99 4.61 -9.69
C GLY A 139 12.61 3.97 -9.76
N GLU A 140 12.32 3.00 -8.90
CA GLU A 140 11.05 2.27 -8.90
C GLU A 140 10.63 1.83 -7.50
N ALA A 141 9.34 1.59 -7.34
CA ALA A 141 8.81 0.99 -6.13
C ALA A 141 9.05 -0.52 -6.12
N VAL A 142 9.37 -1.06 -4.95
CA VAL A 142 9.66 -2.48 -4.75
C VAL A 142 8.71 -3.05 -3.71
N VAL A 143 8.08 -4.17 -4.02
CA VAL A 143 7.24 -4.90 -3.08
C VAL A 143 8.13 -5.65 -2.09
N VAL A 144 7.95 -5.38 -0.81
CA VAL A 144 8.74 -6.01 0.28
C VAL A 144 8.03 -7.22 0.85
N VAL A 145 6.74 -7.07 1.14
CA VAL A 145 5.91 -8.14 1.72
C VAL A 145 4.54 -8.11 1.08
N THR A 146 4.00 -9.29 0.85
CA THR A 146 2.59 -9.49 0.49
C THR A 146 1.92 -10.35 1.54
N GLY A 147 0.62 -10.21 1.71
CA GLY A 147 -0.12 -11.00 2.68
C GLY A 147 -1.55 -11.26 2.25
N GLY A 148 -2.21 -12.08 3.06
CA GLY A 148 -3.61 -12.46 2.86
C GLY A 148 -3.78 -13.96 2.66
N VAL A 149 -5.03 -14.37 2.69
CA VAL A 149 -5.45 -15.78 2.59
C VAL A 149 -6.01 -16.08 1.21
#